data_7e243d64decaa03c0e21e9583756ffec
#
_entry.id   7e243d64decaa03c0e21e9583756ffec
#
_cell.length_a   1.000
_cell.length_b   1.000
_cell.length_c   1.000
_cell.angle_alpha   90.00
_cell.angle_beta   90.00
_cell.angle_gamma   90.00
#
_symmetry.space_group_name_H-M   'P 1'
#
loop_
_entity.id
_entity.type
_entity.pdbx_description
1 polymer ?
#
loop_
_entity_poly.entity_id
_entity_poly.type
_entity_poly.pdbx_seq_one_letter_code
_entity_poly.pdbx_strand_id
1 'polypeptide(L)'
;SEIYAFVEKELIESIPSLPETAEFGRFNKGAAQALLMRFYLYTGNHAKALATAKSIEGYSMPALSFEESFLMANQYNSEIILTTESVENNYSFDFTPFLPNSSSGWSSVVPTQSLVDAYETTDGLTIQEAQAAGSYDPTNPYVNRDPRLRATIIYPGQNFNGGIFDSVDPASPDFTANANNASKTGYNFKKFYSNLEQFPQNFWNTAKNFPVFRYAEVLLTIAECKVELNQIDNELYDAVDQVRTRAGMPKVDRVKYATQAKLRELVRRERRVEFAYEGLRRYDVIRWGIGEIAMKGELRTCPRGEVLDEVADPATGDHKVNLNKASDLIEVRKFQNGKSELLPIPQSSLDKNENLTQNPGYDL
;
A
#
# COMPACT_ATOMS: atom_id res chain seq x y z
N SER A 1 -7.87 5.12 27.49
CA SER A 1 -9.12 4.46 27.95
C SER A 1 -8.77 3.16 28.66
N GLU A 2 -9.68 2.61 29.47
CA GLU A 2 -9.55 1.32 30.15
C GLU A 2 -9.27 0.19 29.14
N ILE A 3 -9.92 0.24 27.98
CA ILE A 3 -9.70 -0.73 26.90
C ILE A 3 -8.25 -0.70 26.41
N TYR A 4 -7.65 0.47 26.24
CA TYR A 4 -6.25 0.58 25.82
C TYR A 4 -5.29 0.02 26.86
N ALA A 5 -5.53 0.29 28.14
CA ALA A 5 -4.74 -0.28 29.23
C ALA A 5 -4.88 -1.80 29.29
N PHE A 6 -6.08 -2.33 29.07
CA PHE A 6 -6.33 -3.76 28.98
C PHE A 6 -5.56 -4.40 27.82
N VAL A 7 -5.69 -3.86 26.60
CA VAL A 7 -4.98 -4.40 25.41
C VAL A 7 -3.46 -4.37 25.59
N GLU A 8 -2.92 -3.26 26.11
CA GLU A 8 -1.50 -3.12 26.39
C GLU A 8 -1.02 -4.20 27.38
N LYS A 9 -1.75 -4.37 28.47
CA LYS A 9 -1.43 -5.36 29.52
C LYS A 9 -1.43 -6.77 28.96
N GLU A 10 -2.51 -7.17 28.28
CA GLU A 10 -2.66 -8.53 27.74
C GLU A 10 -1.53 -8.86 26.73
N LEU A 11 -1.15 -7.91 25.88
CA LEU A 11 -0.05 -8.11 24.94
C LEU A 11 1.30 -8.24 25.67
N ILE A 12 1.59 -7.38 26.64
CA ILE A 12 2.83 -7.45 27.43
C ILE A 12 2.95 -8.77 28.18
N GLU A 13 1.86 -9.24 28.80
CA GLU A 13 1.83 -10.47 29.57
C GLU A 13 1.90 -11.73 28.69
N SER A 14 1.37 -11.69 27.46
CA SER A 14 1.37 -12.83 26.54
C SER A 14 2.71 -13.05 25.84
N ILE A 15 3.42 -11.99 25.48
CA ILE A 15 4.69 -12.06 24.70
C ILE A 15 5.70 -13.06 25.29
N PRO A 16 6.02 -13.07 26.60
CA PRO A 16 6.99 -14.01 27.15
C PRO A 16 6.58 -15.49 27.09
N SER A 17 5.27 -15.76 26.94
CA SER A 17 4.71 -17.11 26.90
C SER A 17 4.60 -17.67 25.50
N LEU A 18 4.79 -16.83 24.47
CA LEU A 18 4.71 -17.24 23.08
C LEU A 18 6.04 -17.84 22.60
N PRO A 19 6.01 -18.84 21.70
CA PRO A 19 7.23 -19.40 21.12
C PRO A 19 7.95 -18.39 20.23
N GLU A 20 9.27 -18.53 20.12
CA GLU A 20 10.07 -17.70 19.19
C GLU A 20 9.68 -17.97 17.71
N THR A 21 9.36 -19.21 17.38
CA THR A 21 8.90 -19.64 16.05
C THR A 21 7.60 -20.41 16.15
N ALA A 22 6.71 -20.25 15.17
CA ALA A 22 5.47 -21.00 15.06
C ALA A 22 5.21 -21.37 13.60
N GLU A 23 4.26 -22.27 13.34
CA GLU A 23 3.74 -22.47 12.00
C GLU A 23 3.17 -21.14 11.46
N PHE A 24 3.30 -20.92 10.16
CA PHE A 24 2.73 -19.74 9.52
C PHE A 24 1.22 -19.65 9.80
N GLY A 25 0.69 -18.43 9.89
CA GLY A 25 -0.68 -18.18 10.30
C GLY A 25 -0.93 -18.23 11.81
N ARG A 26 0.03 -18.69 12.60
CA ARG A 26 -0.08 -18.71 14.06
C ARG A 26 0.76 -17.58 14.69
N PHE A 27 0.28 -17.10 15.83
CA PHE A 27 1.01 -16.11 16.62
C PHE A 27 2.27 -16.73 17.24
N ASN A 28 3.39 -16.08 17.00
CA ASN A 28 4.64 -16.25 17.72
C ASN A 28 4.98 -14.97 18.47
N LYS A 29 6.10 -14.94 19.17
CA LYS A 29 6.56 -13.78 19.92
C LYS A 29 6.69 -12.54 19.04
N GLY A 30 7.30 -12.65 17.85
CA GLY A 30 7.45 -11.55 16.90
C GLY A 30 6.11 -10.98 16.40
N ALA A 31 5.10 -11.82 16.18
CA ALA A 31 3.77 -11.38 15.79
C ALA A 31 3.07 -10.58 16.90
N ALA A 32 3.19 -11.02 18.16
CA ALA A 32 2.63 -10.29 19.30
C ALA A 32 3.37 -8.96 19.54
N GLN A 33 4.70 -8.94 19.39
CA GLN A 33 5.49 -7.72 19.44
C GLN A 33 5.12 -6.75 18.29
N ALA A 34 4.91 -7.24 17.08
CA ALA A 34 4.48 -6.41 15.96
C ALA A 34 3.08 -5.81 16.18
N LEU A 35 2.17 -6.56 16.79
CA LEU A 35 0.85 -6.04 17.18
C LEU A 35 0.98 -4.97 18.26
N LEU A 36 1.80 -5.18 19.30
CA LEU A 36 2.06 -4.20 20.35
C LEU A 36 2.74 -2.94 19.79
N MET A 37 3.70 -3.09 18.89
CA MET A 37 4.35 -1.99 18.16
C MET A 37 3.31 -1.14 17.40
N ARG A 38 2.43 -1.78 16.61
CA ARG A 38 1.35 -1.11 15.86
C ARG A 38 0.36 -0.43 16.80
N PHE A 39 0.01 -1.06 17.91
CA PHE A 39 -0.84 -0.47 18.95
C PHE A 39 -0.23 0.83 19.51
N TYR A 40 1.04 0.82 19.88
CA TYR A 40 1.71 2.03 20.38
C TYR A 40 1.83 3.10 19.32
N LEU A 41 2.14 2.74 18.07
CA LEU A 41 2.21 3.67 16.95
C LEU A 41 0.85 4.35 16.71
N TYR A 42 -0.25 3.58 16.73
CA TYR A 42 -1.60 4.09 16.47
C TYR A 42 -2.17 4.90 17.63
N THR A 43 -1.68 4.67 18.84
CA THR A 43 -2.03 5.48 20.02
C THR A 43 -1.09 6.65 20.26
N GLY A 44 -0.14 6.92 19.35
CA GLY A 44 0.77 8.06 19.39
C GLY A 44 1.91 7.91 20.41
N ASN A 45 2.12 6.71 20.97
CA ASN A 45 3.23 6.48 21.91
C ASN A 45 4.51 6.07 21.16
N HIS A 46 5.13 7.03 20.49
CA HIS A 46 6.29 6.79 19.63
C HIS A 46 7.49 6.20 20.38
N ALA A 47 7.70 6.55 21.65
CA ALA A 47 8.81 6.00 22.44
C ALA A 47 8.63 4.49 22.70
N LYS A 48 7.44 4.06 23.11
CA LYS A 48 7.15 2.63 23.31
C LYS A 48 7.09 1.88 21.97
N ALA A 49 6.55 2.49 20.93
CA ALA A 49 6.54 1.89 19.58
C ALA A 49 7.96 1.63 19.08
N LEU A 50 8.89 2.60 19.23
CA LEU A 50 10.29 2.46 18.86
C LEU A 50 10.98 1.33 19.66
N ALA A 51 10.80 1.33 20.98
CA ALA A 51 11.40 0.29 21.83
C ALA A 51 10.91 -1.11 21.47
N THR A 52 9.60 -1.26 21.21
CA THR A 52 9.01 -2.55 20.79
C THR A 52 9.47 -2.95 19.39
N ALA A 53 9.51 -2.02 18.43
CA ALA A 53 10.03 -2.30 17.09
C ALA A 53 11.46 -2.85 17.12
N LYS A 54 12.32 -2.27 17.95
CA LYS A 54 13.72 -2.68 18.13
C LYS A 54 13.88 -4.04 18.83
N SER A 55 12.86 -4.53 19.52
CA SER A 55 12.87 -5.85 20.16
C SER A 55 12.41 -6.98 19.24
N ILE A 56 11.95 -6.68 18.03
CA ILE A 56 11.52 -7.69 17.05
C ILE A 56 12.74 -8.22 16.31
N GLU A 57 13.09 -9.47 16.58
CA GLU A 57 14.27 -10.15 16.05
C GLU A 57 13.88 -11.37 15.20
N GLY A 58 14.83 -11.89 14.42
CA GLY A 58 14.64 -13.09 13.59
C GLY A 58 14.03 -12.83 12.22
N TYR A 59 13.81 -11.58 11.84
CA TYR A 59 13.29 -11.19 10.53
C TYR A 59 14.27 -10.27 9.80
N SER A 60 14.18 -10.24 8.48
CA SER A 60 15.06 -9.40 7.66
C SER A 60 14.42 -9.09 6.31
N MET A 61 14.90 -8.04 5.65
CA MET A 61 14.54 -7.79 4.26
C MET A 61 15.07 -8.94 3.40
N PRO A 62 14.24 -9.59 2.56
CA PRO A 62 14.68 -10.70 1.73
C PRO A 62 15.59 -10.23 0.61
N ALA A 63 16.48 -11.13 0.14
CA ALA A 63 17.29 -10.94 -1.06
C ALA A 63 16.45 -11.20 -2.34
N LEU A 64 15.28 -10.61 -2.41
CA LEU A 64 14.30 -10.68 -3.49
C LEU A 64 13.95 -9.25 -3.91
N SER A 65 13.61 -9.05 -5.16
CA SER A 65 13.00 -7.79 -5.58
C SER A 65 11.65 -7.57 -4.86
N PHE A 66 11.14 -6.33 -4.92
CA PHE A 66 9.84 -6.03 -4.34
C PHE A 66 8.73 -6.93 -4.93
N GLU A 67 8.70 -7.11 -6.25
CA GLU A 67 7.68 -7.92 -6.92
C GLU A 67 7.80 -9.40 -6.54
N GLU A 68 9.01 -9.96 -6.56
CA GLU A 68 9.24 -11.35 -6.19
C GLU A 68 8.84 -11.67 -4.75
N SER A 69 8.97 -10.71 -3.84
CA SER A 69 8.59 -10.89 -2.43
C SER A 69 7.09 -11.21 -2.24
N PHE A 70 6.26 -10.85 -3.21
CA PHE A 70 4.81 -11.09 -3.16
C PHE A 70 4.32 -12.22 -4.06
N LEU A 71 5.20 -12.97 -4.74
CA LEU A 71 4.80 -14.18 -5.48
C LEU A 71 4.42 -15.32 -4.51
N MET A 72 3.56 -16.23 -4.97
CA MET A 72 3.17 -17.41 -4.16
C MET A 72 4.38 -18.22 -3.70
N ALA A 73 5.36 -18.43 -4.57
CA ALA A 73 6.58 -19.18 -4.24
C ALA A 73 7.37 -18.58 -3.07
N ASN A 74 7.20 -17.29 -2.78
CA ASN A 74 7.96 -16.54 -1.80
C ASN A 74 7.09 -16.03 -0.64
N GLN A 75 5.86 -16.49 -0.48
CA GLN A 75 4.93 -15.98 0.53
C GLN A 75 5.35 -16.26 1.99
N TYR A 76 6.40 -17.04 2.19
CA TYR A 76 7.01 -17.34 3.49
C TYR A 76 8.46 -16.87 3.59
N ASN A 77 8.81 -15.79 2.90
CA ASN A 77 10.16 -15.24 2.93
C ASN A 77 10.53 -14.65 4.31
N SER A 78 11.80 -14.28 4.49
CA SER A 78 12.35 -13.80 5.77
C SER A 78 11.76 -12.50 6.30
N GLU A 79 10.96 -11.78 5.49
CA GLU A 79 10.27 -10.56 5.89
C GLU A 79 8.96 -10.84 6.65
N ILE A 80 8.35 -12.01 6.46
CA ILE A 80 7.00 -12.31 6.93
C ILE A 80 7.01 -12.62 8.43
N ILE A 81 6.32 -11.80 9.22
CA ILE A 81 6.15 -11.96 10.67
C ILE A 81 4.85 -12.69 10.98
N LEU A 82 3.76 -12.30 10.32
CA LEU A 82 2.47 -12.96 10.42
C LEU A 82 1.74 -12.83 9.08
N THR A 83 1.10 -13.88 8.64
CA THR A 83 0.29 -13.94 7.43
C THR A 83 -1.06 -14.58 7.69
N THR A 84 -2.07 -14.24 6.89
CA THR A 84 -3.30 -15.02 6.79
C THR A 84 -3.04 -16.22 5.91
N GLU A 85 -3.57 -17.38 6.27
CA GLU A 85 -3.41 -18.60 5.46
C GLU A 85 -4.64 -18.85 4.60
N SER A 86 -4.42 -19.02 3.31
CA SER A 86 -5.45 -19.42 2.35
C SER A 86 -5.18 -20.85 1.88
N VAL A 87 -6.25 -21.62 1.67
CA VAL A 87 -6.19 -23.02 1.23
C VAL A 87 -7.15 -23.21 0.07
N GLU A 88 -6.65 -23.70 -1.06
CA GLU A 88 -7.49 -24.02 -2.23
C GLU A 88 -8.65 -24.96 -1.86
N ASN A 89 -9.80 -24.70 -2.45
CA ASN A 89 -11.03 -25.47 -2.25
C ASN A 89 -11.62 -25.47 -0.84
N ASN A 90 -11.07 -24.64 0.08
CA ASN A 90 -11.58 -24.53 1.45
C ASN A 90 -11.64 -23.05 1.89
N TYR A 91 -10.52 -22.44 2.22
CA TYR A 91 -10.39 -21.03 2.59
C TYR A 91 -9.56 -20.30 1.52
N SER A 92 -9.99 -20.41 0.27
CA SER A 92 -9.28 -19.82 -0.85
C SER A 92 -9.47 -18.32 -0.93
N PHE A 93 -8.50 -17.63 -1.55
CA PHE A 93 -8.65 -16.24 -1.92
C PHE A 93 -9.07 -16.11 -3.37
N ASP A 94 -10.02 -15.22 -3.63
CA ASP A 94 -10.56 -14.92 -4.95
C ASP A 94 -10.04 -13.54 -5.42
N PHE A 95 -9.26 -13.52 -6.51
CA PHE A 95 -8.78 -12.29 -7.12
C PHE A 95 -9.74 -11.66 -8.13
N THR A 96 -10.85 -12.31 -8.47
CA THR A 96 -11.83 -11.79 -9.44
C THR A 96 -12.24 -10.32 -9.17
N PRO A 97 -12.51 -9.91 -7.91
CA PRO A 97 -12.90 -8.52 -7.63
C PRO A 97 -11.79 -7.48 -7.94
N PHE A 98 -10.55 -7.89 -8.09
CA PHE A 98 -9.39 -7.00 -8.18
C PHE A 98 -8.78 -6.93 -9.58
N LEU A 99 -8.95 -8.00 -10.37
CA LEU A 99 -8.38 -8.10 -11.71
C LEU A 99 -9.02 -7.10 -12.71
N PRO A 100 -8.28 -6.72 -13.79
CA PRO A 100 -8.85 -5.98 -14.91
C PRO A 100 -9.97 -6.74 -15.61
N ASN A 101 -10.86 -6.00 -16.29
CA ASN A 101 -11.95 -6.60 -17.07
C ASN A 101 -11.40 -7.50 -18.20
N SER A 102 -10.32 -7.10 -18.88
CA SER A 102 -9.62 -7.93 -19.89
C SER A 102 -9.11 -9.27 -19.35
N SER A 103 -8.92 -9.38 -18.05
CA SER A 103 -8.53 -10.62 -17.35
C SER A 103 -9.71 -11.27 -16.62
N SER A 104 -10.95 -11.04 -17.06
CA SER A 104 -12.18 -11.54 -16.45
C SER A 104 -12.43 -11.08 -15.02
N GLY A 105 -11.86 -9.95 -14.64
CA GLY A 105 -12.03 -9.34 -13.32
C GLY A 105 -13.11 -8.26 -13.27
N TRP A 106 -13.31 -7.73 -12.08
CA TRP A 106 -14.38 -6.75 -11.79
C TRP A 106 -13.87 -5.35 -11.46
N SER A 107 -12.56 -5.14 -11.33
CA SER A 107 -11.95 -3.84 -10.99
C SER A 107 -12.67 -3.13 -9.82
N SER A 108 -13.11 -3.89 -8.79
CA SER A 108 -13.91 -3.35 -7.68
C SER A 108 -13.08 -2.52 -6.69
N VAL A 109 -11.77 -2.79 -6.61
CA VAL A 109 -10.82 -2.06 -5.77
C VAL A 109 -9.66 -1.60 -6.64
N VAL A 110 -9.55 -0.29 -6.84
CA VAL A 110 -8.62 0.29 -7.80
C VAL A 110 -7.78 1.40 -7.18
N PRO A 111 -6.52 1.60 -7.61
CA PRO A 111 -5.68 2.69 -7.15
C PRO A 111 -6.13 4.03 -7.73
N THR A 112 -5.81 5.11 -7.02
CA THR A 112 -6.08 6.48 -7.46
C THR A 112 -4.85 7.08 -8.12
N GLN A 113 -5.05 8.11 -8.99
CA GLN A 113 -3.96 8.90 -9.57
C GLN A 113 -2.99 9.41 -8.48
N SER A 114 -3.51 9.87 -7.34
CA SER A 114 -2.66 10.38 -6.26
C SER A 114 -1.75 9.31 -5.63
N LEU A 115 -2.07 8.01 -5.76
CA LEU A 115 -1.14 6.95 -5.40
C LEU A 115 -0.06 6.80 -6.48
N VAL A 116 -0.42 6.83 -7.75
CA VAL A 116 0.54 6.79 -8.87
C VAL A 116 1.55 7.94 -8.76
N ASP A 117 1.08 9.15 -8.43
CA ASP A 117 1.94 10.33 -8.25
C ASP A 117 2.84 10.26 -7.00
N ALA A 118 2.50 9.41 -6.03
CA ALA A 118 3.31 9.24 -4.81
C ALA A 118 4.61 8.46 -5.04
N TYR A 119 4.67 7.64 -6.09
CA TYR A 119 5.91 6.97 -6.48
C TYR A 119 6.89 7.98 -7.06
N GLU A 120 8.14 7.93 -6.64
CA GLU A 120 9.22 8.79 -7.12
C GLU A 120 9.69 8.37 -8.52
N THR A 121 10.59 9.14 -9.11
CA THR A 121 11.41 8.67 -10.23
C THR A 121 12.52 7.74 -9.74
N THR A 122 13.14 7.00 -10.64
CA THR A 122 14.29 6.12 -10.32
C THR A 122 15.46 6.86 -9.67
N ASP A 123 15.56 8.18 -9.88
CA ASP A 123 16.57 9.05 -9.27
C ASP A 123 16.19 9.53 -7.86
N GLY A 124 15.04 9.13 -7.32
CA GLY A 124 14.55 9.52 -6.01
C GLY A 124 13.99 10.94 -5.93
N LEU A 125 13.51 11.47 -7.06
CA LEU A 125 12.79 12.74 -7.12
C LEU A 125 11.29 12.52 -7.04
N THR A 126 10.59 13.37 -6.32
CA THR A 126 9.13 13.46 -6.44
C THR A 126 8.75 13.94 -7.84
N ILE A 127 7.50 13.68 -8.26
CA ILE A 127 7.04 14.12 -9.60
C ILE A 127 7.17 15.64 -9.75
N GLN A 128 6.88 16.42 -8.73
CA GLN A 128 7.03 17.87 -8.76
C GLN A 128 8.49 18.30 -8.94
N GLU A 129 9.42 17.64 -8.25
CA GLU A 129 10.86 17.91 -8.40
C GLU A 129 11.36 17.50 -9.79
N ALA A 130 10.94 16.34 -10.28
CA ALA A 130 11.32 15.85 -11.61
C ALA A 130 10.76 16.73 -12.74
N GLN A 131 9.54 17.24 -12.59
CA GLN A 131 8.96 18.23 -13.51
C GLN A 131 9.77 19.54 -13.49
N ALA A 132 10.11 20.04 -12.30
CA ALA A 132 10.92 21.25 -12.18
C ALA A 132 12.32 21.07 -12.76
N ALA A 133 12.89 19.87 -12.69
CA ALA A 133 14.17 19.51 -13.30
C ALA A 133 14.10 19.22 -14.82
N GLY A 134 12.90 19.13 -15.41
CA GLY A 134 12.72 18.77 -16.82
C GLY A 134 13.02 17.29 -17.13
N SER A 135 13.07 16.43 -16.13
CA SER A 135 13.37 14.99 -16.26
C SER A 135 12.12 14.10 -16.24
N TYR A 136 10.92 14.66 -16.18
CA TYR A 136 9.64 13.95 -16.19
C TYR A 136 8.75 14.42 -17.35
N ASP A 137 8.28 13.46 -18.14
CA ASP A 137 7.32 13.70 -19.22
C ASP A 137 5.89 13.38 -18.72
N PRO A 138 5.01 14.38 -18.52
CA PRO A 138 3.65 14.15 -18.08
C PRO A 138 2.77 13.43 -19.11
N THR A 139 3.18 13.37 -20.38
CA THR A 139 2.45 12.65 -21.42
C THR A 139 2.82 11.18 -21.48
N ASN A 140 3.98 10.81 -20.94
CA ASN A 140 4.45 9.42 -20.80
C ASN A 140 4.88 9.13 -19.34
N PRO A 141 3.95 9.18 -18.39
CA PRO A 141 4.23 9.33 -16.94
C PRO A 141 4.76 8.08 -16.24
N TYR A 142 4.86 6.96 -16.96
CA TYR A 142 5.21 5.67 -16.33
C TYR A 142 6.67 5.27 -16.52
N VAL A 143 7.42 6.00 -17.33
CA VAL A 143 8.84 5.74 -17.60
C VAL A 143 9.72 6.32 -16.49
N ASN A 144 10.81 5.62 -16.15
CA ASN A 144 11.78 6.01 -15.14
C ASN A 144 11.15 6.27 -13.76
N ARG A 145 10.21 5.40 -13.36
CA ARG A 145 9.53 5.48 -12.07
C ARG A 145 10.07 4.43 -11.09
N ASP A 146 9.85 4.70 -9.80
CA ASP A 146 10.07 3.72 -8.72
C ASP A 146 9.57 2.34 -9.17
N PRO A 147 10.40 1.29 -9.12
CA PRO A 147 10.03 -0.05 -9.58
C PRO A 147 8.76 -0.60 -8.92
N ARG A 148 8.45 -0.14 -7.70
CA ARG A 148 7.22 -0.53 -6.99
C ARG A 148 5.95 -0.04 -7.68
N LEU A 149 6.01 1.04 -8.48
CA LEU A 149 4.85 1.46 -9.27
C LEU A 149 4.41 0.33 -10.20
N ARG A 150 5.34 -0.18 -11.02
CA ARG A 150 5.06 -1.28 -11.96
C ARG A 150 4.67 -2.57 -11.25
N ALA A 151 5.29 -2.86 -10.12
CA ALA A 151 5.03 -4.06 -9.33
C ALA A 151 3.67 -4.03 -8.59
N THR A 152 3.12 -2.85 -8.34
CA THR A 152 1.88 -2.69 -7.54
C THR A 152 0.66 -2.34 -8.40
N ILE A 153 0.85 -1.58 -9.47
CA ILE A 153 -0.24 -0.95 -10.24
C ILE A 153 -0.15 -1.37 -11.71
N ILE A 154 -1.29 -1.76 -12.28
CA ILE A 154 -1.47 -1.89 -13.72
C ILE A 154 -1.94 -0.54 -14.24
N TYR A 155 -1.25 -0.01 -15.26
CA TYR A 155 -1.49 1.29 -15.86
C TYR A 155 -1.53 1.18 -17.39
N PRO A 156 -2.11 2.15 -18.13
CA PRO A 156 -2.14 2.12 -19.60
C PRO A 156 -0.75 1.89 -20.21
N GLY A 157 -0.66 0.98 -21.17
CA GLY A 157 0.60 0.59 -21.82
C GLY A 157 1.38 -0.52 -21.12
N GLN A 158 0.99 -0.93 -19.90
CA GLN A 158 1.67 -2.01 -19.22
C GLN A 158 1.33 -3.37 -19.84
N ASN A 159 2.35 -4.19 -20.10
CA ASN A 159 2.16 -5.59 -20.45
C ASN A 159 1.75 -6.36 -19.18
N PHE A 160 0.54 -6.89 -19.18
CA PHE A 160 -0.02 -7.69 -18.11
C PHE A 160 -0.71 -8.93 -18.67
N ASN A 161 -0.33 -10.09 -18.17
CA ASN A 161 -0.89 -11.39 -18.55
C ASN A 161 -0.87 -11.65 -20.07
N GLY A 162 0.21 -11.24 -20.74
CA GLY A 162 0.42 -11.45 -22.19
C GLY A 162 -0.35 -10.49 -23.11
N GLY A 163 -0.97 -9.46 -22.57
CA GLY A 163 -1.64 -8.39 -23.31
C GLY A 163 -1.27 -7.01 -22.81
N ILE A 164 -1.44 -5.99 -23.64
CA ILE A 164 -1.23 -4.60 -23.25
C ILE A 164 -2.51 -4.08 -22.61
N PHE A 165 -2.41 -3.66 -21.33
CA PHE A 165 -3.53 -3.04 -20.64
C PHE A 165 -3.79 -1.64 -21.21
N ASP A 166 -5.01 -1.42 -21.65
CA ASP A 166 -5.43 -0.13 -22.20
C ASP A 166 -6.77 0.31 -21.63
N SER A 167 -6.73 1.29 -20.74
CA SER A 167 -7.92 1.90 -20.13
C SER A 167 -8.32 3.23 -20.78
N VAL A 168 -7.64 3.64 -21.87
CA VAL A 168 -7.87 4.93 -22.54
C VAL A 168 -8.45 4.78 -23.95
N ASP A 169 -8.32 3.61 -24.59
CA ASP A 169 -8.96 3.32 -25.87
C ASP A 169 -10.43 2.94 -25.67
N PRO A 170 -11.40 3.67 -26.30
CA PRO A 170 -12.82 3.31 -26.26
C PRO A 170 -13.16 1.90 -26.75
N ALA A 171 -12.32 1.27 -27.56
CA ALA A 171 -12.51 -0.10 -28.05
C ALA A 171 -12.05 -1.17 -27.03
N SER A 172 -11.27 -0.78 -26.03
CA SER A 172 -10.75 -1.70 -25.02
C SER A 172 -11.83 -2.15 -24.02
N PRO A 173 -11.84 -3.42 -23.58
CA PRO A 173 -12.69 -3.88 -22.49
C PRO A 173 -12.39 -3.17 -21.15
N ASP A 174 -11.17 -2.64 -20.99
CA ASP A 174 -10.72 -1.92 -19.79
C ASP A 174 -10.97 -0.41 -19.85
N PHE A 175 -11.60 0.10 -20.93
CA PHE A 175 -11.89 1.52 -21.05
C PHE A 175 -12.69 2.06 -19.87
N THR A 176 -12.22 3.12 -19.23
CA THR A 176 -12.76 3.62 -17.95
C THR A 176 -14.22 4.02 -18.00
N ALA A 177 -14.78 4.39 -19.17
CA ALA A 177 -16.19 4.69 -19.37
C ALA A 177 -17.04 3.44 -19.68
N ASN A 178 -16.42 2.27 -19.85
CA ASN A 178 -17.14 1.02 -20.05
C ASN A 178 -17.92 0.68 -18.77
N ALA A 179 -19.21 0.34 -18.91
CA ALA A 179 -20.07 0.00 -17.79
C ALA A 179 -19.77 -1.38 -17.18
N ASN A 180 -19.07 -2.25 -17.93
CA ASN A 180 -18.85 -3.64 -17.58
C ASN A 180 -17.49 -3.83 -16.89
N ASN A 181 -17.45 -3.69 -15.57
CA ASN A 181 -16.30 -4.09 -14.75
C ASN A 181 -14.97 -3.41 -15.05
N ALA A 182 -14.93 -2.37 -15.89
CA ALA A 182 -13.72 -1.61 -16.14
C ALA A 182 -13.38 -0.69 -14.95
N SER A 183 -12.09 -0.48 -14.72
CA SER A 183 -11.61 0.40 -13.67
C SER A 183 -12.11 1.83 -13.86
N LYS A 184 -12.74 2.40 -12.84
CA LYS A 184 -13.19 3.80 -12.89
C LYS A 184 -12.03 4.79 -12.91
N THR A 185 -10.88 4.42 -12.37
CA THR A 185 -9.68 5.27 -12.36
C THR A 185 -8.75 5.04 -13.55
N GLY A 186 -8.93 3.95 -14.30
CA GLY A 186 -8.03 3.55 -15.37
C GLY A 186 -6.80 2.80 -14.88
N TYR A 187 -6.77 2.42 -13.60
CA TYR A 187 -5.70 1.64 -12.97
C TYR A 187 -6.27 0.41 -12.28
N ASN A 188 -5.47 -0.65 -12.16
CA ASN A 188 -5.77 -1.80 -11.31
C ASN A 188 -4.58 -2.09 -10.39
N PHE A 189 -4.82 -2.79 -9.28
CA PHE A 189 -3.73 -3.34 -8.47
C PHE A 189 -3.23 -4.65 -9.07
N LYS A 190 -1.94 -4.99 -8.84
CA LYS A 190 -1.38 -6.31 -9.19
C LYS A 190 -0.41 -6.89 -8.17
N LYS A 191 -0.12 -6.18 -7.09
CA LYS A 191 0.94 -6.52 -6.11
C LYS A 191 0.99 -7.99 -5.69
N PHE A 192 -0.14 -8.65 -5.52
CA PHE A 192 -0.23 -10.04 -5.05
C PHE A 192 -0.47 -11.05 -6.18
N TYR A 193 -0.69 -10.58 -7.40
CA TYR A 193 -1.00 -11.42 -8.56
C TYR A 193 -0.31 -10.90 -9.84
N SER A 194 0.90 -10.38 -9.69
CA SER A 194 1.70 -9.80 -10.78
C SER A 194 1.93 -10.75 -11.95
N ASN A 195 1.87 -12.07 -11.69
CA ASN A 195 1.85 -13.11 -12.70
C ASN A 195 0.70 -14.09 -12.39
N LEU A 196 -0.30 -14.16 -13.25
CA LEU A 196 -1.44 -15.09 -13.09
C LEU A 196 -1.07 -16.54 -13.33
N GLU A 197 0.05 -16.86 -14.02
CA GLU A 197 0.54 -18.22 -14.19
C GLU A 197 0.92 -18.90 -12.86
N GLN A 198 1.17 -18.12 -11.81
CA GLN A 198 1.38 -18.67 -10.46
C GLN A 198 0.12 -19.33 -9.87
N PHE A 199 -1.06 -19.17 -10.52
CA PHE A 199 -2.32 -19.75 -10.12
C PHE A 199 -2.81 -20.75 -11.20
N PRO A 200 -2.19 -21.95 -11.30
CA PRO A 200 -2.42 -22.87 -12.42
C PRO A 200 -3.84 -23.43 -12.50
N GLN A 201 -4.59 -23.42 -11.40
CA GLN A 201 -5.98 -23.91 -11.37
C GLN A 201 -6.93 -22.80 -11.84
N ASN A 202 -6.95 -21.70 -11.11
CA ASN A 202 -7.74 -20.50 -11.40
C ASN A 202 -7.47 -19.41 -10.35
N PHE A 203 -7.66 -18.15 -10.73
CA PHE A 203 -7.43 -16.99 -9.86
C PHE A 203 -8.58 -16.73 -8.86
N TRP A 204 -9.68 -17.46 -8.91
CA TRP A 204 -10.79 -17.36 -7.95
C TRP A 204 -10.72 -18.41 -6.83
N ASN A 205 -9.74 -19.28 -6.85
CA ASN A 205 -9.55 -20.35 -5.86
C ASN A 205 -8.07 -20.56 -5.56
N THR A 206 -7.44 -19.56 -4.91
CA THR A 206 -6.00 -19.56 -4.72
C THR A 206 -5.61 -19.77 -3.25
N ALA A 207 -4.46 -20.40 -3.03
CA ALA A 207 -3.80 -20.48 -1.72
C ALA A 207 -2.88 -19.27 -1.46
N LYS A 208 -3.21 -18.09 -1.99
CA LYS A 208 -2.41 -16.89 -1.80
C LYS A 208 -2.62 -16.30 -0.40
N ASN A 209 -1.53 -16.18 0.34
CA ASN A 209 -1.50 -15.59 1.67
C ASN A 209 -1.24 -14.09 1.62
N PHE A 210 -1.74 -13.37 2.64
CA PHE A 210 -1.53 -11.93 2.77
C PHE A 210 -0.78 -11.62 4.06
N PRO A 211 0.30 -10.82 4.00
CA PRO A 211 1.04 -10.41 5.18
C PRO A 211 0.18 -9.50 6.06
N VAL A 212 0.05 -9.88 7.33
CA VAL A 212 -0.54 -9.06 8.39
C VAL A 212 0.52 -8.15 9.00
N PHE A 213 1.71 -8.71 9.21
CA PHE A 213 2.91 -8.00 9.64
C PHE A 213 4.11 -8.48 8.83
N ARG A 214 4.94 -7.54 8.40
CA ARG A 214 6.20 -7.82 7.73
C ARG A 214 7.30 -6.85 8.17
N TYR A 215 8.55 -7.23 8.02
CA TYR A 215 9.69 -6.52 8.58
C TYR A 215 9.85 -5.08 8.06
N ALA A 216 9.44 -4.79 6.83
CA ALA A 216 9.38 -3.41 6.33
C ALA A 216 8.51 -2.50 7.23
N GLU A 217 7.44 -3.02 7.86
CA GLU A 217 6.65 -2.22 8.79
C GLU A 217 7.43 -1.91 10.07
N VAL A 218 8.24 -2.85 10.55
CA VAL A 218 9.14 -2.63 11.69
C VAL A 218 10.14 -1.51 11.36
N LEU A 219 10.81 -1.60 10.22
CA LEU A 219 11.78 -0.60 9.77
C LEU A 219 11.15 0.80 9.60
N LEU A 220 10.02 0.89 8.92
CA LEU A 220 9.36 2.18 8.71
C LEU A 220 8.68 2.71 9.98
N THR A 221 8.38 1.86 10.97
CA THR A 221 7.96 2.29 12.31
C THR A 221 9.13 2.85 13.10
N ILE A 222 10.31 2.22 13.04
CA ILE A 222 11.54 2.78 13.63
C ILE A 222 11.81 4.17 13.05
N ALA A 223 11.80 4.30 11.72
CA ALA A 223 12.03 5.57 11.05
C ALA A 223 11.01 6.63 11.46
N GLU A 224 9.72 6.32 11.43
CA GLU A 224 8.65 7.25 11.81
C GLU A 224 8.77 7.69 13.27
N CYS A 225 8.94 6.76 14.19
CA CYS A 225 9.09 7.09 15.62
C CYS A 225 10.30 7.98 15.87
N LYS A 226 11.44 7.71 15.23
CA LYS A 226 12.62 8.56 15.35
C LYS A 226 12.40 9.96 14.79
N VAL A 227 11.68 10.09 13.67
CA VAL A 227 11.27 11.39 13.15
C VAL A 227 10.41 12.14 14.18
N GLU A 228 9.36 11.50 14.71
CA GLU A 228 8.45 12.17 15.65
C GLU A 228 9.12 12.53 16.99
N LEU A 229 10.09 11.73 17.42
CA LEU A 229 10.93 12.02 18.61
C LEU A 229 12.10 12.97 18.32
N ASN A 230 12.24 13.44 17.07
CA ASN A 230 13.36 14.28 16.62
C ASN A 230 14.75 13.66 16.85
N GLN A 231 14.85 12.34 16.69
CA GLN A 231 16.08 11.55 16.79
C GLN A 231 16.64 11.28 15.40
N ILE A 232 17.26 12.31 14.79
CA ILE A 232 17.80 12.23 13.43
C ILE A 232 19.22 11.67 13.49
N ASP A 233 19.37 10.38 13.24
CA ASP A 233 20.63 9.65 13.29
C ASP A 233 20.74 8.60 12.16
N ASN A 234 21.87 7.88 12.12
CA ASN A 234 22.09 6.86 11.09
C ASN A 234 21.06 5.73 11.14
N GLU A 235 20.59 5.31 12.31
CA GLU A 235 19.60 4.23 12.44
C GLU A 235 18.28 4.59 11.73
N LEU A 236 17.85 5.85 11.79
CA LEU A 236 16.68 6.34 11.05
C LEU A 236 16.88 6.17 9.54
N TYR A 237 18.01 6.69 9.03
CA TYR A 237 18.30 6.62 7.59
C TYR A 237 18.48 5.18 7.12
N ASP A 238 19.19 4.36 7.88
CA ASP A 238 19.46 2.97 7.53
C ASP A 238 18.17 2.12 7.50
N ALA A 239 17.19 2.42 8.35
CA ALA A 239 15.87 1.79 8.34
C ALA A 239 15.12 2.09 7.03
N VAL A 240 15.11 3.35 6.58
CA VAL A 240 14.50 3.72 5.30
C VAL A 240 15.30 3.17 4.11
N ASP A 241 16.64 3.24 4.18
CA ASP A 241 17.53 2.77 3.13
C ASP A 241 17.36 1.28 2.83
N GLN A 242 17.14 0.44 3.85
CA GLN A 242 16.88 -0.99 3.66
C GLN A 242 15.62 -1.23 2.81
N VAL A 243 14.54 -0.50 3.08
CA VAL A 243 13.29 -0.61 2.31
C VAL A 243 13.48 -0.12 0.88
N ARG A 244 14.12 1.05 0.71
CA ARG A 244 14.37 1.66 -0.59
C ARG A 244 15.29 0.82 -1.47
N THR A 245 16.40 0.36 -0.93
CA THR A 245 17.38 -0.44 -1.72
C THR A 245 16.83 -1.80 -2.15
N ARG A 246 16.02 -2.47 -1.29
CA ARG A 246 15.29 -3.68 -1.70
C ARG A 246 14.37 -3.42 -2.89
N ALA A 247 13.76 -2.24 -2.94
CA ALA A 247 12.88 -1.81 -4.03
C ALA A 247 13.63 -1.33 -5.29
N GLY A 248 14.96 -1.32 -5.28
CA GLY A 248 15.77 -0.79 -6.39
C GLY A 248 15.86 0.74 -6.42
N MET A 249 15.48 1.41 -5.32
CA MET A 249 15.52 2.86 -5.19
C MET A 249 16.85 3.32 -4.57
N PRO A 250 17.33 4.54 -4.88
CA PRO A 250 18.51 5.09 -4.26
C PRO A 250 18.29 5.31 -2.76
N LYS A 251 19.38 5.23 -2.01
CA LYS A 251 19.39 5.60 -0.59
C LYS A 251 18.91 7.03 -0.39
N VAL A 252 18.47 7.32 0.83
CA VAL A 252 18.02 8.66 1.23
C VAL A 252 19.14 9.68 1.05
N ASP A 253 18.87 10.76 0.32
CA ASP A 253 19.73 11.92 0.28
C ASP A 253 19.69 12.65 1.64
N ARG A 254 20.72 12.44 2.43
CA ARG A 254 20.82 12.98 3.80
C ARG A 254 20.97 14.50 3.86
N VAL A 255 21.33 15.14 2.76
CA VAL A 255 21.38 16.62 2.66
C VAL A 255 19.98 17.16 2.40
N LYS A 256 19.28 16.60 1.43
CA LYS A 256 17.89 16.96 1.10
C LYS A 256 16.95 16.71 2.29
N TYR A 257 17.11 15.59 2.97
CA TYR A 257 16.25 15.13 4.08
C TYR A 257 16.95 15.29 5.44
N ALA A 258 17.57 16.45 5.70
CA ALA A 258 18.27 16.73 6.95
C ALA A 258 17.38 17.24 8.09
N THR A 259 16.11 17.58 7.83
CA THR A 259 15.21 18.15 8.84
C THR A 259 14.06 17.22 9.17
N GLN A 260 13.54 17.33 10.41
CA GLN A 260 12.38 16.57 10.87
C GLN A 260 11.19 16.67 9.90
N ALA A 261 10.88 17.87 9.40
CA ALA A 261 9.77 18.10 8.49
C ALA A 261 9.95 17.35 7.16
N LYS A 262 11.14 17.43 6.56
CA LYS A 262 11.45 16.72 5.31
C LYS A 262 11.49 15.20 5.49
N LEU A 263 12.03 14.72 6.60
CA LEU A 263 12.01 13.30 6.92
C LEU A 263 10.60 12.78 7.16
N ARG A 264 9.73 13.57 7.80
CA ARG A 264 8.32 13.20 7.96
C ARG A 264 7.61 13.04 6.61
N GLU A 265 7.84 13.95 5.68
CA GLU A 265 7.32 13.85 4.31
C GLU A 265 7.82 12.58 3.61
N LEU A 266 9.13 12.31 3.69
CA LEU A 266 9.75 11.12 3.11
C LEU A 266 9.19 9.83 3.71
N VAL A 267 9.21 9.66 5.02
CA VAL A 267 8.77 8.43 5.70
C VAL A 267 7.28 8.16 5.45
N ARG A 268 6.44 9.20 5.46
CA ARG A 268 5.00 9.07 5.14
C ARG A 268 4.77 8.67 3.68
N ARG A 269 5.58 9.18 2.73
CA ARG A 269 5.54 8.76 1.34
C ARG A 269 6.04 7.32 1.18
N GLU A 270 7.16 6.96 1.82
CA GLU A 270 7.72 5.62 1.80
C GLU A 270 6.71 4.59 2.32
N ARG A 271 6.06 4.86 3.46
CA ARG A 271 4.97 4.01 3.97
C ARG A 271 3.82 3.88 2.97
N ARG A 272 3.45 4.96 2.30
CA ARG A 272 2.35 4.96 1.34
C ARG A 272 2.62 4.06 0.13
N VAL A 273 3.82 4.13 -0.44
CA VAL A 273 4.16 3.36 -1.64
C VAL A 273 4.53 1.92 -1.31
N GLU A 274 5.21 1.69 -0.18
CA GLU A 274 5.60 0.38 0.30
C GLU A 274 4.38 -0.48 0.68
N PHE A 275 3.42 0.08 1.41
CA PHE A 275 2.23 -0.63 1.91
C PHE A 275 0.98 -0.41 1.06
N ALA A 276 1.12 0.07 -0.18
CA ALA A 276 0.00 0.15 -1.09
C ALA A 276 -0.67 -1.22 -1.24
N TYR A 277 -2.00 -1.27 -1.15
CA TYR A 277 -2.81 -2.47 -1.22
C TYR A 277 -2.66 -3.47 -0.03
N GLU A 278 -2.10 -3.01 1.12
CA GLU A 278 -2.00 -3.81 2.35
C GLU A 278 -2.94 -3.35 3.48
N GLY A 279 -3.88 -2.48 3.19
CA GLY A 279 -4.92 -2.06 4.15
C GLY A 279 -4.51 -0.99 5.18
N LEU A 280 -3.25 -0.54 5.20
CA LEU A 280 -2.74 0.36 6.25
C LEU A 280 -3.06 1.84 6.02
N ARG A 281 -3.26 2.28 4.76
CA ARG A 281 -3.32 3.70 4.39
C ARG A 281 -4.37 4.51 5.12
N ARG A 282 -5.59 3.98 5.30
CA ARG A 282 -6.67 4.69 6.01
C ARG A 282 -6.26 5.03 7.44
N TYR A 283 -5.69 4.07 8.14
CA TYR A 283 -5.25 4.24 9.54
C TYR A 283 -4.09 5.23 9.64
N ASP A 284 -3.13 5.18 8.73
CA ASP A 284 -2.04 6.15 8.65
C ASP A 284 -2.58 7.58 8.44
N VAL A 285 -3.50 7.77 7.51
CA VAL A 285 -4.13 9.09 7.24
C VAL A 285 -4.86 9.64 8.47
N ILE A 286 -5.61 8.78 9.18
CA ILE A 286 -6.36 9.17 10.38
C ILE A 286 -5.41 9.54 11.51
N ARG A 287 -4.43 8.68 11.85
CA ARG A 287 -3.50 8.94 12.95
C ARG A 287 -2.55 10.11 12.71
N TRP A 288 -2.26 10.42 11.46
CA TRP A 288 -1.49 11.61 11.08
C TRP A 288 -2.34 12.90 11.02
N GLY A 289 -3.66 12.81 11.18
CA GLY A 289 -4.56 13.96 11.11
C GLY A 289 -4.61 14.64 9.75
N ILE A 290 -4.36 13.91 8.65
CA ILE A 290 -4.30 14.47 7.29
C ILE A 290 -5.50 14.09 6.42
N GLY A 291 -6.63 13.70 7.02
CA GLY A 291 -7.81 13.22 6.31
C GLY A 291 -8.38 14.23 5.31
N GLU A 292 -8.48 15.50 5.69
CA GLU A 292 -8.96 16.57 4.79
C GLU A 292 -8.02 16.86 3.62
N ILE A 293 -6.75 16.50 3.72
CA ILE A 293 -5.77 16.66 2.62
C ILE A 293 -5.77 15.41 1.73
N ALA A 294 -5.74 14.23 2.36
CA ALA A 294 -5.50 12.97 1.66
C ALA A 294 -6.78 12.28 1.12
N MET A 295 -7.94 12.56 1.72
CA MET A 295 -9.20 11.85 1.45
C MET A 295 -10.35 12.77 1.03
N LYS A 296 -10.08 14.04 0.74
CA LYS A 296 -11.05 15.05 0.29
C LYS A 296 -10.69 15.56 -1.11
N GLY A 297 -11.67 16.06 -1.85
CA GLY A 297 -11.48 16.66 -3.16
C GLY A 297 -11.80 15.73 -4.32
N GLU A 298 -11.42 16.15 -5.51
CA GLU A 298 -11.76 15.46 -6.75
C GLU A 298 -11.00 14.13 -6.89
N LEU A 299 -11.73 13.09 -7.22
CA LEU A 299 -11.18 11.84 -7.75
C LEU A 299 -11.35 11.85 -9.26
N ARG A 300 -10.25 11.63 -9.96
CA ARG A 300 -10.22 11.65 -11.43
C ARG A 300 -9.65 10.35 -12.00
N THR A 301 -9.95 10.09 -13.27
CA THR A 301 -9.33 9.00 -14.04
C THR A 301 -7.83 9.29 -14.25
N CYS A 302 -7.08 8.30 -14.74
CA CYS A 302 -5.79 8.56 -15.41
C CYS A 302 -5.99 9.61 -16.51
N PRO A 303 -4.95 10.39 -16.88
CA PRO A 303 -5.03 11.27 -18.03
C PRO A 303 -5.42 10.50 -19.29
N ARG A 304 -6.14 11.15 -20.19
CA ARG A 304 -6.60 10.58 -21.46
C ARG A 304 -5.55 10.73 -22.56
N GLY A 305 -5.62 9.86 -23.54
CA GLY A 305 -4.72 9.86 -24.69
C GLY A 305 -4.78 8.54 -25.42
N GLU A 306 -3.63 7.98 -25.71
CA GLU A 306 -3.49 6.73 -26.43
C GLU A 306 -2.30 5.90 -25.93
N VAL A 307 -2.39 4.58 -26.06
CA VAL A 307 -1.26 3.65 -25.95
C VAL A 307 -0.66 3.50 -27.34
N LEU A 308 0.67 3.64 -27.41
CA LEU A 308 1.40 3.57 -28.70
C LEU A 308 1.87 2.14 -28.97
N ASP A 309 2.04 1.79 -30.25
CA ASP A 309 2.63 0.50 -30.64
C ASP A 309 4.13 0.39 -30.32
N GLU A 310 4.75 1.48 -29.87
CA GLU A 310 6.16 1.54 -29.54
C GLU A 310 6.43 0.96 -28.14
N VAL A 311 7.30 -0.04 -28.06
CA VAL A 311 7.75 -0.65 -26.81
C VAL A 311 8.60 0.35 -26.02
N ALA A 312 8.20 0.63 -24.78
CA ALA A 312 8.92 1.54 -23.88
C ALA A 312 10.10 0.83 -23.20
N ASP A 313 9.91 -0.44 -22.81
CA ASP A 313 10.90 -1.26 -22.14
C ASP A 313 10.90 -2.69 -22.72
N PRO A 314 11.93 -3.06 -23.50
CA PRO A 314 12.03 -4.40 -24.07
C PRO A 314 12.08 -5.53 -23.04
N ALA A 315 12.54 -5.27 -21.83
CA ALA A 315 12.63 -6.29 -20.76
C ALA A 315 11.26 -6.67 -20.22
N THR A 316 10.30 -5.73 -20.22
CA THR A 316 8.94 -5.94 -19.70
C THR A 316 7.90 -6.06 -20.81
N GLY A 317 8.21 -5.57 -22.00
CA GLY A 317 7.26 -5.45 -23.12
C GLY A 317 6.20 -4.37 -22.88
N ASP A 318 6.42 -3.44 -21.95
CA ASP A 318 5.52 -2.32 -21.71
C ASP A 318 5.61 -1.33 -22.90
N HIS A 319 4.47 -0.77 -23.30
CA HIS A 319 4.35 0.19 -24.38
C HIS A 319 4.43 1.64 -23.88
N LYS A 320 4.90 2.54 -24.72
CA LYS A 320 4.80 3.98 -24.49
C LYS A 320 3.35 4.43 -24.55
N VAL A 321 3.08 5.53 -23.89
CA VAL A 321 1.77 6.20 -23.93
C VAL A 321 1.94 7.67 -24.34
N ASN A 322 0.87 8.27 -24.86
CA ASN A 322 0.76 9.69 -25.10
C ASN A 322 -0.52 10.23 -24.44
N LEU A 323 -0.45 10.46 -23.14
CA LEU A 323 -1.56 10.88 -22.30
C LEU A 323 -1.67 12.41 -22.24
N ASN A 324 -2.01 13.03 -23.36
CA ASN A 324 -1.95 14.49 -23.55
C ASN A 324 -3.32 15.20 -23.38
N LYS A 325 -4.34 14.49 -22.94
CA LYS A 325 -5.70 15.03 -22.70
C LYS A 325 -6.05 14.98 -21.22
N ALA A 326 -6.93 15.87 -20.79
CA ALA A 326 -7.38 15.95 -19.40
C ALA A 326 -8.06 14.66 -18.92
N SER A 327 -7.88 14.36 -17.64
CA SER A 327 -8.59 13.31 -16.92
C SER A 327 -10.05 13.68 -16.66
N ASP A 328 -10.93 12.69 -16.61
CA ASP A 328 -12.34 12.90 -16.30
C ASP A 328 -12.59 12.90 -14.79
N LEU A 329 -13.55 13.71 -14.36
CA LEU A 329 -14.03 13.71 -12.98
C LEU A 329 -14.86 12.44 -12.72
N ILE A 330 -14.51 11.69 -11.68
CA ILE A 330 -15.26 10.51 -11.22
C ILE A 330 -16.23 10.93 -10.11
N GLU A 331 -15.69 11.56 -9.07
CA GLU A 331 -16.46 12.01 -7.90
C GLU A 331 -15.74 13.14 -7.15
N VAL A 332 -16.48 13.82 -6.28
CA VAL A 332 -15.92 14.76 -5.31
C VAL A 332 -16.05 14.16 -3.92
N ARG A 333 -14.94 13.69 -3.38
CA ARG A 333 -14.88 13.08 -2.05
C ARG A 333 -14.96 14.13 -0.96
N LYS A 334 -15.63 13.75 0.12
CA LYS A 334 -15.81 14.59 1.31
C LYS A 334 -15.13 13.90 2.49
N PHE A 335 -14.37 14.66 3.24
CA PHE A 335 -13.83 14.27 4.54
C PHE A 335 -14.11 15.41 5.52
N GLN A 336 -14.61 15.10 6.68
CA GLN A 336 -14.94 16.07 7.73
C GLN A 336 -14.26 15.63 9.01
N ASN A 337 -13.34 16.45 9.52
CA ASN A 337 -12.68 16.18 10.79
C ASN A 337 -13.71 16.07 11.94
N GLY A 338 -13.47 15.13 12.84
CA GLY A 338 -14.38 14.81 13.94
C GLY A 338 -15.55 13.89 13.58
N LYS A 339 -15.71 13.56 12.28
CA LYS A 339 -16.75 12.64 11.79
C LYS A 339 -16.16 11.49 10.98
N SER A 340 -15.42 11.80 9.92
CA SER A 340 -15.02 10.84 8.89
C SER A 340 -13.90 9.90 9.33
N GLU A 341 -13.26 10.17 10.46
CA GLU A 341 -12.31 9.27 11.12
C GLU A 341 -12.99 7.98 11.61
N LEU A 342 -14.24 8.09 12.06
CA LEU A 342 -15.05 6.97 12.50
C LEU A 342 -16.05 6.57 11.40
N LEU A 343 -16.46 5.31 11.41
CA LEU A 343 -17.58 4.83 10.61
C LEU A 343 -18.86 4.94 11.44
N PRO A 344 -20.04 5.12 10.79
CA PRO A 344 -21.30 5.09 11.52
C PRO A 344 -21.52 3.70 12.14
N ILE A 345 -22.08 3.68 13.33
CA ILE A 345 -22.55 2.42 13.93
C ILE A 345 -23.79 1.98 13.12
N PRO A 346 -23.82 0.72 12.63
CA PRO A 346 -24.96 0.21 11.90
C PRO A 346 -26.28 0.36 12.67
N GLN A 347 -27.34 0.82 12.01
CA GLN A 347 -28.65 1.01 12.66
C GLN A 347 -29.13 -0.25 13.37
N SER A 348 -28.94 -1.43 12.76
CA SER A 348 -29.29 -2.71 13.37
C SER A 348 -28.58 -3.02 14.68
N SER A 349 -27.43 -2.39 14.93
CA SER A 349 -26.70 -2.52 16.21
C SER A 349 -27.26 -1.56 17.27
N LEU A 350 -27.60 -0.33 16.86
CA LEU A 350 -28.27 0.66 17.73
C LEU A 350 -29.64 0.16 18.18
N ASP A 351 -30.42 -0.42 17.27
CA ASP A 351 -31.75 -0.96 17.57
C ASP A 351 -31.73 -2.12 18.57
N LYS A 352 -30.61 -2.86 18.65
CA LYS A 352 -30.44 -3.99 19.55
C LYS A 352 -29.83 -3.65 20.90
N ASN A 353 -29.20 -2.49 21.02
CA ASN A 353 -28.51 -2.10 22.24
C ASN A 353 -28.76 -0.60 22.54
N GLU A 354 -29.70 -0.35 23.44
CA GLU A 354 -30.11 1.00 23.87
C GLU A 354 -28.96 1.80 24.53
N ASN A 355 -27.88 1.15 24.96
CA ASN A 355 -26.72 1.82 25.54
C ASN A 355 -25.74 2.35 24.48
N LEU A 356 -25.94 2.03 23.20
CA LEU A 356 -25.12 2.55 22.11
C LEU A 356 -25.64 3.93 21.67
N THR A 357 -24.72 4.86 21.56
CA THR A 357 -24.97 6.16 20.90
C THR A 357 -24.19 6.22 19.61
N GLN A 358 -24.77 6.86 18.60
CA GLN A 358 -24.14 7.00 17.30
C GLN A 358 -22.85 7.82 17.39
N ASN A 359 -21.90 7.52 16.52
CA ASN A 359 -20.67 8.30 16.40
C ASN A 359 -20.97 9.76 16.00
N PRO A 360 -20.16 10.74 16.45
CA PRO A 360 -20.40 12.16 16.20
C PRO A 360 -20.61 12.48 14.71
N GLY A 361 -21.61 13.31 14.42
CA GLY A 361 -21.94 13.78 13.09
C GLY A 361 -22.70 12.79 12.21
N TYR A 362 -23.13 11.65 12.74
CA TYR A 362 -24.00 10.65 12.09
C TYR A 362 -25.39 10.58 12.72
N ASP A 363 -25.71 11.54 13.59
CA ASP A 363 -27.07 11.66 14.15
C ASP A 363 -28.05 11.90 13.01
N LEU A 364 -29.17 11.16 13.01
CA LEU A 364 -30.26 11.26 12.02
C LEU A 364 -31.09 12.51 12.24
#